data_1480006cc1c6decef28b3f1cabd6ae78
#
_entry.id   1480006cc1c6decef28b3f1cabd6ae78
#
_cell.length_a   1.000
_cell.length_b   1.000
_cell.length_c   1.000
_cell.angle_alpha   90.00
_cell.angle_beta   90.00
_cell.angle_gamma   90.00
#
_symmetry.space_group_name_H-M   'P 1'
#
loop_
_entity.id
_entity.type
_entity.pdbx_description
1 polymer ?
#
loop_
_entity_poly.entity_id
_entity_poly.type
_entity_poly.pdbx_seq_one_letter_code
_entity_poly.pdbx_strand_id
1 'polypeptide(L)'
;INYITNEKKNLSIFDEKNINLVTGIGNPESFCLSLKKFNFKIDKHFFPDHHNFEEKDFKLNNSYPIFVSEKDAVKLQFKIDNLWVIPMFLNCEKKLLYYNLYQKILKNGILVIQAYI
;
A
#
# COMPACT_ATOMS: atom_id res chain seq x y z
N ILE A 1 -0.86 6.99 0.16
CA ILE A 1 -1.05 7.57 1.46
C ILE A 1 0.01 7.12 2.42
N ASN A 2 0.58 8.03 3.11
CA ASN A 2 1.47 7.66 4.18
C ASN A 2 0.68 7.11 5.36
N TYR A 3 1.05 5.94 5.79
CA TYR A 3 0.40 5.17 6.83
C TYR A 3 0.39 5.87 8.21
N ILE A 4 1.41 6.69 8.48
CA ILE A 4 1.56 7.36 9.78
C ILE A 4 1.14 8.82 9.72
N THR A 5 1.59 9.55 8.70
CA THR A 5 1.42 11.00 8.63
C THR A 5 0.11 11.44 8.01
N ASN A 6 -0.63 10.52 7.40
CA ASN A 6 -1.86 10.82 6.67
C ASN A 6 -1.64 11.73 5.46
N GLU A 7 -0.43 11.81 4.97
CA GLU A 7 -0.09 12.60 3.80
C GLU A 7 -0.65 11.96 2.53
N LYS A 8 -1.30 12.77 1.68
CA LYS A 8 -1.78 12.34 0.37
C LYS A 8 -0.80 12.77 -0.69
N LYS A 9 -0.42 11.83 -1.54
CA LYS A 9 0.49 12.11 -2.65
C LYS A 9 -0.01 11.43 -3.91
N ASN A 10 -0.01 12.15 -5.01
CA ASN A 10 -0.24 11.54 -6.32
C ASN A 10 0.98 10.71 -6.70
N LEU A 11 0.77 9.50 -7.21
CA LEU A 11 1.87 8.61 -7.59
C LEU A 11 2.78 9.22 -8.65
N SER A 12 2.22 10.04 -9.53
CA SER A 12 3.01 10.67 -10.59
C SER A 12 4.03 11.71 -10.09
N ILE A 13 3.85 12.22 -8.87
CA ILE A 13 4.74 13.24 -8.30
C ILE A 13 5.65 12.71 -7.19
N PHE A 14 5.69 11.39 -6.99
CA PHE A 14 6.66 10.80 -6.09
C PHE A 14 8.08 11.04 -6.62
N ASP A 15 8.93 11.67 -5.80
CA ASP A 15 10.31 11.94 -6.18
C ASP A 15 11.15 10.68 -6.19
N GLU A 16 10.95 9.82 -5.19
CA GLU A 16 11.65 8.54 -5.12
C GLU A 16 10.98 7.53 -6.05
N LYS A 17 11.75 7.03 -7.02
CA LYS A 17 11.25 6.05 -7.99
C LYS A 17 11.58 4.61 -7.63
N ASN A 18 12.51 4.38 -6.70
CA ASN A 18 12.74 3.06 -6.16
C ASN A 18 11.79 2.82 -4.99
N ILE A 19 10.97 1.80 -5.09
CA ILE A 19 9.99 1.47 -4.06
C ILE A 19 10.02 -0.03 -3.76
N ASN A 20 9.55 -0.37 -2.57
CA ASN A 20 9.28 -1.76 -2.21
C ASN A 20 7.79 -2.00 -2.35
N LEU A 21 7.41 -3.07 -3.02
CA LEU A 21 6.03 -3.51 -3.06
C LEU A 21 5.90 -4.76 -2.19
N VAL A 22 5.22 -4.61 -1.06
CA VAL A 22 4.94 -5.72 -0.14
C VAL A 22 3.47 -6.06 -0.25
N THR A 23 3.15 -7.28 -0.65
CA THR A 23 1.77 -7.67 -0.84
C THR A 23 1.53 -9.16 -0.67
N GLY A 24 0.35 -9.51 -0.15
CA GLY A 24 -0.16 -10.86 -0.06
C GLY A 24 -1.48 -11.04 -0.81
N ILE A 25 -1.70 -10.28 -1.89
CA ILE A 25 -2.89 -10.42 -2.73
C ILE A 25 -2.73 -11.55 -3.75
N GLY A 26 -3.86 -12.01 -4.30
CA GLY A 26 -3.87 -13.16 -5.21
C GLY A 26 -3.25 -12.91 -6.59
N ASN A 27 -3.15 -11.64 -7.03
CA ASN A 27 -2.55 -11.29 -8.31
C ASN A 27 -1.56 -10.11 -8.15
N PRO A 28 -0.39 -10.36 -7.55
CA PRO A 28 0.57 -9.29 -7.29
C PRO A 28 1.20 -8.72 -8.55
N GLU A 29 1.32 -9.49 -9.62
CA GLU A 29 1.91 -9.01 -10.88
C GLU A 29 1.03 -7.94 -11.54
N SER A 30 -0.28 -8.07 -11.45
CA SER A 30 -1.21 -7.05 -11.95
C SER A 30 -1.02 -5.72 -11.22
N PHE A 31 -0.87 -5.78 -9.91
CA PHE A 31 -0.58 -4.61 -9.09
C PHE A 31 0.75 -3.97 -9.51
N CYS A 32 1.76 -4.79 -9.66
CA CYS A 32 3.09 -4.35 -10.08
C CYS A 32 3.04 -3.63 -11.44
N LEU A 33 2.30 -4.18 -12.41
CA LEU A 33 2.13 -3.56 -13.72
C LEU A 33 1.44 -2.19 -13.64
N SER A 34 0.45 -2.06 -12.76
CA SER A 34 -0.24 -0.78 -12.53
C SER A 34 0.73 0.29 -12.03
N LEU A 35 1.64 -0.07 -11.15
CA LEU A 35 2.63 0.85 -10.61
C LEU A 35 3.73 1.20 -11.61
N LYS A 36 4.08 0.30 -12.49
CA LYS A 36 5.11 0.55 -13.52
C LYS A 36 4.74 1.68 -14.48
N LYS A 37 3.46 1.98 -14.63
CA LYS A 37 2.99 3.12 -15.43
C LYS A 37 3.52 4.47 -14.92
N PHE A 38 3.92 4.53 -13.67
CA PHE A 38 4.45 5.74 -13.04
C PHE A 38 5.98 5.73 -12.96
N ASN A 39 6.63 4.86 -13.72
CA ASN A 39 8.09 4.74 -13.81
C ASN A 39 8.78 4.32 -12.51
N PHE A 40 8.08 3.61 -11.64
CA PHE A 40 8.70 3.05 -10.45
C PHE A 40 9.58 1.86 -10.78
N LYS A 41 10.71 1.78 -10.09
CA LYS A 41 11.54 0.58 -10.02
C LYS A 41 11.13 -0.17 -8.76
N ILE A 42 10.65 -1.39 -8.92
CA ILE A 42 9.93 -2.11 -7.89
C ILE A 42 10.76 -3.27 -7.37
N ASP A 43 11.11 -3.23 -6.07
CA ASP A 43 11.62 -4.37 -5.35
C ASP A 43 10.42 -5.17 -4.85
N LYS A 44 10.25 -6.38 -5.36
CA LYS A 44 9.08 -7.21 -5.11
C LYS A 44 9.26 -8.05 -3.84
N HIS A 45 8.31 -7.94 -2.92
CA HIS A 45 8.24 -8.75 -1.71
C HIS A 45 6.85 -9.37 -1.65
N PHE A 46 6.66 -10.46 -2.38
CA PHE A 46 5.37 -11.11 -2.53
C PHE A 46 5.23 -12.25 -1.53
N PHE A 47 4.09 -12.26 -0.84
CA PHE A 47 3.72 -13.28 0.13
C PHE A 47 2.51 -14.06 -0.38
N PRO A 48 2.27 -15.28 0.13
CA PRO A 48 1.07 -16.03 -0.25
C PRO A 48 -0.21 -15.26 0.06
N ASP A 49 -1.25 -15.50 -0.71
CA ASP A 49 -2.58 -14.96 -0.42
C ASP A 49 -3.00 -15.33 1.00
N HIS A 50 -3.67 -14.43 1.70
CA HIS A 50 -4.05 -14.56 3.11
C HIS A 50 -2.86 -14.64 4.09
N HIS A 51 -1.68 -14.20 3.69
CA HIS A 51 -0.53 -14.15 4.58
C HIS A 51 -0.81 -13.23 5.78
N ASN A 52 -0.45 -13.68 6.97
CA ASN A 52 -0.51 -12.89 8.20
C ASN A 52 0.80 -12.13 8.35
N PHE A 53 0.78 -10.82 8.08
CA PHE A 53 1.98 -9.99 8.16
C PHE A 53 2.48 -9.84 9.59
N GLU A 54 3.78 -9.92 9.73
CA GLU A 54 4.50 -9.63 10.95
C GLU A 54 5.40 -8.41 10.73
N GLU A 55 5.79 -7.75 11.80
CA GLU A 55 6.64 -6.55 11.71
C GLU A 55 7.95 -6.85 10.97
N LYS A 56 8.51 -8.04 11.15
CA LYS A 56 9.73 -8.47 10.47
C LYS A 56 9.62 -8.49 8.95
N ASP A 57 8.40 -8.68 8.41
CA ASP A 57 8.17 -8.72 6.97
C ASP A 57 8.44 -7.36 6.30
N PHE A 58 8.49 -6.30 7.10
CA PHE A 58 8.74 -4.93 6.64
C PHE A 58 10.13 -4.41 6.98
N LYS A 59 10.98 -5.25 7.56
CA LYS A 59 12.40 -4.90 7.81
C LYS A 59 13.20 -5.23 6.57
N LEU A 60 13.28 -4.26 5.67
CA LEU A 60 13.92 -4.41 4.36
C LEU A 60 15.34 -3.88 4.38
N ASN A 61 16.14 -4.29 3.38
CA ASN A 61 17.56 -3.93 3.29
C ASN A 61 17.81 -2.53 2.71
N ASN A 62 16.76 -1.74 2.54
CA ASN A 62 16.85 -0.39 2.00
C ASN A 62 15.86 0.52 2.72
N SER A 63 15.94 1.83 2.42
CA SER A 63 15.06 2.85 3.00
C SER A 63 14.03 3.38 2.02
N TYR A 64 13.80 2.66 0.93
CA TYR A 64 12.82 3.08 -0.07
C TYR A 64 11.39 3.02 0.50
N PRO A 65 10.48 3.87 0.00
CA PRO A 65 9.08 3.78 0.38
C PRO A 65 8.52 2.38 0.20
N ILE A 66 7.63 1.99 1.10
CA ILE A 66 6.95 0.69 1.05
C ILE A 66 5.53 0.92 0.60
N PHE A 67 5.13 0.28 -0.49
CA PHE A 67 3.77 0.33 -1.02
C PHE A 67 3.04 -0.96 -0.69
N VAL A 68 1.83 -0.83 -0.20
CA VAL A 68 0.93 -1.96 0.08
C VAL A 68 -0.46 -1.65 -0.48
N SER A 69 -1.23 -2.68 -0.77
CA SER A 69 -2.63 -2.52 -1.13
C SER A 69 -3.48 -2.20 0.10
N GLU A 70 -4.68 -1.67 -0.11
CA GLU A 70 -5.62 -1.46 0.99
C GLU A 70 -6.04 -2.77 1.65
N LYS A 71 -6.09 -3.87 0.91
CA LYS A 71 -6.37 -5.19 1.48
C LYS A 71 -5.30 -5.63 2.46
N ASP A 72 -4.04 -5.39 2.12
CA ASP A 72 -2.93 -5.70 3.01
C ASP A 72 -2.90 -4.76 4.21
N ALA A 73 -3.16 -3.47 3.99
CA ALA A 73 -3.09 -2.46 5.03
C ALA A 73 -4.06 -2.73 6.18
N VAL A 74 -5.27 -3.24 5.89
CA VAL A 74 -6.27 -3.51 6.94
C VAL A 74 -5.87 -4.64 7.87
N LYS A 75 -4.90 -5.45 7.48
CA LYS A 75 -4.38 -6.57 8.30
C LYS A 75 -3.26 -6.13 9.23
N LEU A 76 -2.71 -4.93 9.03
CA LEU A 76 -1.56 -4.47 9.80
C LEU A 76 -2.00 -3.98 11.18
N GLN A 77 -1.27 -4.40 12.23
CA GLN A 77 -1.56 -4.06 13.61
C GLN A 77 -0.36 -3.41 14.30
N PHE A 78 0.59 -2.92 13.53
CA PHE A 78 1.82 -2.31 14.00
C PHE A 78 2.20 -1.13 13.12
N LYS A 79 3.02 -0.24 13.64
CA LYS A 79 3.45 0.96 12.90
C LYS A 79 4.65 0.65 12.02
N ILE A 80 4.60 1.14 10.79
CA ILE A 80 5.67 0.99 9.80
C ILE A 80 5.94 2.37 9.22
N ASP A 81 7.20 2.80 9.29
CA ASP A 81 7.61 4.08 8.73
C ASP A 81 7.66 4.02 7.21
N ASN A 82 7.30 5.14 6.59
CA ASN A 82 7.34 5.32 5.14
C ASN A 82 6.53 4.26 4.37
N LEU A 83 5.41 3.84 4.97
CA LEU A 83 4.46 2.94 4.34
C LEU A 83 3.34 3.74 3.67
N TRP A 84 3.04 3.39 2.43
CA TRP A 84 2.03 4.07 1.63
C TRP A 84 0.99 3.06 1.17
N VAL A 85 -0.25 3.37 1.43
CA VAL A 85 -1.38 2.52 1.03
C VAL A 85 -1.85 2.96 -0.34
N ILE A 86 -1.89 2.01 -1.27
CA ILE A 86 -2.26 2.26 -2.65
C ILE A 86 -3.66 1.69 -2.90
N PRO A 87 -4.65 2.54 -3.21
CA PRO A 87 -5.98 2.05 -3.52
C PRO A 87 -6.00 1.33 -4.87
N MET A 88 -6.71 0.21 -4.91
CA MET A 88 -6.82 -0.61 -6.12
C MET A 88 -8.16 -0.47 -6.81
N PHE A 89 -9.10 0.27 -6.24
CA PHE A 89 -10.45 0.39 -6.76
C PHE A 89 -10.62 1.67 -7.57
N LEU A 90 -11.08 1.53 -8.78
CA LEU A 90 -11.20 2.63 -9.74
C LEU A 90 -12.65 2.95 -10.12
N ASN A 91 -13.65 2.19 -9.66
CA ASN A 91 -15.04 2.41 -10.02
C ASN A 91 -15.92 2.77 -8.82
N CYS A 92 -17.09 3.35 -9.11
CA CYS A 92 -17.99 3.87 -8.08
C CYS A 92 -18.56 2.79 -7.15
N GLU A 93 -18.76 1.58 -7.65
CA GLU A 93 -19.29 0.47 -6.85
C GLU A 93 -18.33 0.07 -5.74
N LYS A 94 -17.05 0.19 -6.01
CA LYS A 94 -15.99 -0.16 -5.05
C LYS A 94 -15.65 0.97 -4.09
N LYS A 95 -16.12 2.19 -4.34
CA LYS A 95 -15.89 3.33 -3.45
C LYS A 95 -16.48 3.12 -2.07
N LEU A 96 -17.65 2.51 -1.98
CA LEU A 96 -18.28 2.22 -0.69
C LEU A 96 -17.45 1.20 0.10
N LEU A 97 -17.00 0.14 -0.57
CA LEU A 97 -16.13 -0.85 0.05
C LEU A 97 -14.82 -0.20 0.52
N TYR A 98 -14.24 0.64 -0.31
CA TYR A 98 -13.04 1.40 0.03
C TYR A 98 -13.27 2.31 1.25
N TYR A 99 -14.41 3.00 1.28
CA TYR A 99 -14.78 3.85 2.42
C TYR A 99 -14.89 3.04 3.72
N ASN A 100 -15.49 1.87 3.65
CA ASN A 100 -15.61 0.99 4.82
C ASN A 100 -14.24 0.51 5.31
N LEU A 101 -13.35 0.16 4.40
CA LEU A 101 -11.97 -0.20 4.73
C LEU A 101 -11.24 0.98 5.35
N TYR A 102 -11.42 2.17 4.81
CA TYR A 102 -10.86 3.41 5.31
C TYR A 102 -11.29 3.68 6.76
N GLN A 103 -12.58 3.53 7.05
CA GLN A 103 -13.10 3.70 8.41
C GLN A 103 -12.52 2.68 9.39
N LYS A 104 -12.36 1.45 8.94
CA LYS A 104 -11.73 0.39 9.75
C LYS A 104 -10.28 0.73 10.08
N ILE A 105 -9.55 1.24 9.13
CA ILE A 105 -8.15 1.64 9.32
C ILE A 105 -8.05 2.82 10.29
N LEU A 106 -8.89 3.83 10.13
CA LEU A 106 -8.95 4.96 11.06
C LEU A 106 -9.25 4.50 12.48
N LYS A 107 -10.16 3.55 12.63
CA LYS A 107 -10.57 3.02 13.94
C LYS A 107 -9.42 2.33 14.66
N ASN A 108 -8.50 1.73 13.90
CA ASN A 108 -7.32 1.06 14.45
C ASN A 108 -6.13 2.01 14.63
N GLY A 109 -6.32 3.32 14.44
CA GLY A 109 -5.25 4.31 14.52
C GLY A 109 -4.32 4.30 13.33
N ILE A 110 -4.71 3.65 12.26
CA ILE A 110 -3.97 3.59 11.01
C ILE A 110 -4.64 4.55 10.04
N LEU A 111 -3.89 5.50 9.54
CA LEU A 111 -4.43 6.53 8.65
C LEU A 111 -4.14 6.16 7.20
N VAL A 112 -5.19 6.14 6.40
CA VAL A 112 -5.11 5.85 4.98
C VAL A 112 -5.15 7.13 4.18
N ILE A 113 -4.38 7.18 3.17
CA ILE A 113 -4.33 8.27 2.26
C ILE A 113 -4.56 7.78 0.85
N GLN A 114 -5.19 8.56 0.02
CA GLN A 114 -5.43 8.19 -1.36
C GLN A 114 -4.25 8.56 -2.24
N ALA A 115 -3.63 7.58 -2.84
CA ALA A 115 -2.84 7.82 -4.02
C ALA A 115 -3.80 7.73 -5.22
N TYR A 116 -3.87 8.76 -6.01
CA TYR A 116 -4.65 8.72 -7.24
C TYR A 116 -3.83 8.02 -8.31
N ILE A 117 -4.42 6.99 -8.85
CA ILE A 117 -3.85 6.29 -10.00
C ILE A 117 -4.35 6.95 -11.27
#